data_55ae8ecc2925d222a893cbc1fecbfefd
#
_entry.id   55ae8ecc2925d222a893cbc1fecbfefd
#
_cell.length_a   1.000
_cell.length_b   1.000
_cell.length_c   1.000
_cell.angle_alpha   90.00
_cell.angle_beta   90.00
_cell.angle_gamma   90.00
#
_symmetry.space_group_name_H-M   'P 1'
#
loop_
_entity.id
_entity.type
_entity.pdbx_description
1 polymer ?
#
loop_
_entity_poly.entity_id
_entity_poly.type
_entity_poly.pdbx_seq_one_letter_code
_entity_poly.pdbx_strand_id
1 'polypeptide(L)'
;MNTKLLEKKMENISPFELKNRLIDMADESLKKTARTMLNAGRGNPNWIATTPREAFFLLGKFGLEECRHVMFLPEGITGIPEKQGIAARFEQFLKSNIYQPGAKLLEQTYHYMLMQHAVDPDSLVHEWAESVIGNQYPVPDRILQFTEMLVCDYLNQEMCDNRPPRGAFNLFATEGGTAAMCYIFDSLQENFLLDKGDGIALMVPAFTPYIEIPQLDRYRFKVTELHANRMSKDGLHLWQYSDEDIDRLKNPAIKALFVTNPSNPPSYTLSPETMARIVNIVKEDNPNLMIITDDVYGTFSPHFRSFMAEIPYNTLCVYSFSKYFGATGWRNAVIALHEYNVFDRQISRLPKEKREALNRRYATLTLHPEKLKFIDRMVADSRQIALNHTAGLSLPQQMQMSLFAAFALLDKENSYKQKMQEIIRRRLQALWDNTGFTLVEDPLRVGYYTEIDMLVWAKKFYGEKFVEYLKKTYSPLNVVFRLAQETSLVLLNGGGFDGPEWSVRASLANLNESDYVTIGQGIKRILDEYAEEWRKNRS
;
A
#
# COMPACT_ATOMS: atom_id res chain seq x y z
N MET A 1 -12.24 -30.35 22.34
CA MET A 1 -12.77 -28.98 22.52
C MET A 1 -13.78 -28.77 21.38
N ASN A 2 -14.99 -28.28 21.65
CA ASN A 2 -16.01 -28.16 20.60
C ASN A 2 -15.53 -27.14 19.56
N THR A 3 -15.25 -27.54 18.33
CA THR A 3 -14.69 -26.73 17.23
C THR A 3 -15.50 -25.44 17.03
N LYS A 4 -16.83 -25.52 17.09
CA LYS A 4 -17.74 -24.39 16.96
C LYS A 4 -17.57 -23.32 18.06
N LEU A 5 -17.21 -23.72 19.29
CA LEU A 5 -16.95 -22.80 20.39
C LEU A 5 -15.59 -22.09 20.22
N LEU A 6 -14.61 -22.79 19.65
CA LEU A 6 -13.30 -22.22 19.33
C LEU A 6 -13.42 -21.20 18.18
N GLU A 7 -14.12 -21.56 17.11
CA GLU A 7 -14.41 -20.71 15.97
C GLU A 7 -15.08 -19.40 16.42
N LYS A 8 -16.13 -19.50 17.23
CA LYS A 8 -16.85 -18.33 17.74
C LYS A 8 -15.98 -17.39 18.59
N LYS A 9 -15.01 -17.94 19.36
CA LYS A 9 -14.05 -17.11 20.11
C LYS A 9 -13.05 -16.39 19.22
N MET A 10 -12.81 -16.90 18.00
CA MET A 10 -11.83 -16.35 17.06
C MET A 10 -12.45 -15.39 16.04
N GLU A 11 -13.77 -15.24 16.01
CA GLU A 11 -14.46 -14.30 15.09
C GLU A 11 -14.02 -12.84 15.29
N ASN A 12 -13.61 -12.48 16.51
CA ASN A 12 -13.17 -11.11 16.85
C ASN A 12 -11.64 -10.91 16.76
N ILE A 13 -10.88 -11.91 16.28
CA ILE A 13 -9.43 -11.80 16.13
C ILE A 13 -9.08 -11.25 14.75
N SER A 14 -8.13 -10.30 14.70
CA SER A 14 -7.61 -9.77 13.44
C SER A 14 -7.21 -10.89 12.47
N PRO A 15 -7.52 -10.79 11.16
CA PRO A 15 -7.15 -11.79 10.16
C PRO A 15 -5.68 -12.16 10.14
N PHE A 16 -4.80 -11.21 10.47
CA PHE A 16 -3.35 -11.43 10.50
C PHE A 16 -2.91 -12.26 11.71
N GLU A 17 -3.58 -12.13 12.86
CA GLU A 17 -3.36 -12.98 14.05
C GLU A 17 -4.02 -14.35 13.86
N LEU A 18 -5.23 -14.38 13.33
CA LEU A 18 -5.92 -15.63 12.98
C LEU A 18 -5.08 -16.47 11.99
N LYS A 19 -4.41 -15.82 11.03
CA LYS A 19 -3.49 -16.48 10.08
C LYS A 19 -2.42 -17.33 10.80
N ASN A 20 -1.84 -16.86 11.89
CA ASN A 20 -0.82 -17.61 12.63
C ASN A 20 -1.40 -18.92 13.16
N ARG A 21 -2.63 -18.87 13.68
CA ARG A 21 -3.33 -20.07 14.12
C ARG A 21 -3.66 -21.05 12.99
N LEU A 22 -4.02 -20.50 11.82
CA LEU A 22 -4.25 -21.35 10.63
C LEU A 22 -2.96 -22.01 10.13
N ILE A 23 -1.82 -21.34 10.25
CA ILE A 23 -0.50 -21.93 9.97
C ILE A 23 -0.23 -23.12 10.91
N ASP A 24 -0.41 -22.94 12.21
CA ASP A 24 -0.23 -24.03 13.19
C ASP A 24 -1.10 -25.25 12.84
N MET A 25 -2.36 -25.01 12.49
CA MET A 25 -3.30 -26.08 12.09
C MET A 25 -2.90 -26.76 10.78
N ALA A 26 -2.39 -26.00 9.82
CA ALA A 26 -1.88 -26.56 8.55
C ALA A 26 -0.60 -27.38 8.81
N ASP A 27 0.29 -26.93 9.68
CA ASP A 27 1.49 -27.67 10.07
C ASP A 27 1.16 -28.99 10.81
N GLU A 28 0.15 -28.99 11.66
CA GLU A 28 -0.35 -30.22 12.28
C GLU A 28 -0.92 -31.19 11.25
N SER A 29 -1.57 -30.69 10.20
CA SER A 29 -2.04 -31.49 9.08
C SER A 29 -0.89 -32.08 8.27
N LEU A 30 0.17 -31.33 8.03
CA LEU A 30 1.39 -31.78 7.31
C LEU A 30 2.07 -32.95 8.00
N LYS A 31 2.11 -32.98 9.34
CA LYS A 31 2.69 -34.10 10.10
C LYS A 31 1.94 -35.42 9.85
N LYS A 32 0.73 -35.35 9.34
CA LYS A 32 -0.13 -36.51 9.04
C LYS A 32 -0.21 -36.85 7.55
N THR A 33 0.27 -35.97 6.69
CA THR A 33 0.15 -36.09 5.22
C THR A 33 1.45 -35.67 4.54
N ALA A 34 1.73 -36.21 3.34
CA ALA A 34 2.90 -35.83 2.51
C ALA A 34 2.67 -34.53 1.70
N ARG A 35 1.77 -33.65 2.13
CA ARG A 35 1.44 -32.41 1.41
C ARG A 35 2.36 -31.28 1.84
N THR A 36 2.52 -30.27 0.98
CA THR A 36 3.22 -29.02 1.29
C THR A 36 2.20 -27.96 1.68
N MET A 37 2.47 -27.19 2.73
CA MET A 37 1.62 -26.05 3.13
C MET A 37 1.70 -24.92 2.10
N LEU A 38 0.56 -24.46 1.62
CA LEU A 38 0.44 -23.30 0.74
C LEU A 38 -0.21 -22.13 1.49
N ASN A 39 0.56 -21.08 1.72
CA ASN A 39 0.11 -19.90 2.46
C ASN A 39 -0.09 -18.71 1.51
N ALA A 40 -1.29 -18.53 1.00
CA ALA A 40 -1.70 -17.36 0.22
C ALA A 40 -2.32 -16.22 1.07
N GLY A 41 -2.21 -16.29 2.39
CA GLY A 41 -2.58 -15.20 3.30
C GLY A 41 -1.56 -14.08 3.37
N ARG A 42 -0.31 -14.29 2.93
CA ARG A 42 0.76 -13.27 2.96
C ARG A 42 0.63 -12.31 1.78
N GLY A 43 0.87 -11.02 2.03
CA GLY A 43 0.83 -9.99 0.99
C GLY A 43 2.19 -9.68 0.33
N ASN A 44 3.29 -10.31 0.76
CA ASN A 44 4.60 -10.09 0.15
C ASN A 44 4.71 -10.86 -1.18
N PRO A 45 5.20 -10.23 -2.27
CA PRO A 45 5.38 -10.91 -3.54
C PRO A 45 6.58 -11.88 -3.51
N ASN A 46 6.57 -12.86 -4.42
CA ASN A 46 7.68 -13.79 -4.65
C ASN A 46 8.54 -13.41 -5.88
N TRP A 47 8.32 -12.24 -6.43
CA TRP A 47 9.21 -11.62 -7.41
C TRP A 47 10.04 -10.51 -6.78
N ILE A 48 11.15 -10.18 -7.42
CA ILE A 48 12.08 -9.14 -6.99
C ILE A 48 12.55 -8.38 -8.23
N ALA A 49 12.45 -7.04 -8.21
CA ALA A 49 13.14 -6.20 -9.18
C ALA A 49 14.64 -6.21 -8.88
N THR A 50 15.43 -6.95 -9.64
CA THR A 50 16.89 -7.12 -9.39
C THR A 50 17.68 -5.91 -9.82
N THR A 51 17.43 -5.37 -11.01
CA THR A 51 18.20 -4.27 -11.61
C THR A 51 18.39 -3.05 -10.69
N PRO A 52 17.33 -2.50 -10.02
CA PRO A 52 17.54 -1.38 -9.10
C PRO A 52 18.32 -1.76 -7.83
N ARG A 53 18.34 -3.02 -7.43
CA ARG A 53 19.17 -3.50 -6.32
C ARG A 53 20.63 -3.64 -6.73
N GLU A 54 20.89 -4.16 -7.92
CA GLU A 54 22.22 -4.23 -8.51
C GLU A 54 22.84 -2.84 -8.67
N ALA A 55 22.04 -1.87 -9.13
CA ALA A 55 22.44 -0.46 -9.19
C ALA A 55 22.79 0.11 -7.81
N PHE A 56 21.99 -0.21 -6.78
CA PHE A 56 22.24 0.21 -5.40
C PHE A 56 23.57 -0.36 -4.88
N PHE A 57 23.84 -1.63 -5.08
CA PHE A 57 25.09 -2.24 -4.62
C PHE A 57 26.32 -1.73 -5.40
N LEU A 58 26.16 -1.49 -6.71
CA LEU A 58 27.21 -0.89 -7.52
C LEU A 58 27.52 0.55 -7.10
N LEU A 59 26.48 1.34 -6.83
CA LEU A 59 26.64 2.69 -6.27
C LEU A 59 27.30 2.66 -4.90
N GLY A 60 26.98 1.67 -4.06
CA GLY A 60 27.66 1.44 -2.78
C GLY A 60 29.16 1.19 -2.93
N LYS A 61 29.56 0.44 -3.97
CA LYS A 61 30.98 0.25 -4.31
C LYS A 61 31.64 1.59 -4.65
N PHE A 62 31.03 2.41 -5.51
CA PHE A 62 31.50 3.74 -5.84
C PHE A 62 31.64 4.63 -4.59
N GLY A 63 30.61 4.68 -3.73
CA GLY A 63 30.65 5.48 -2.50
C GLY A 63 31.82 5.10 -1.59
N LEU A 64 32.11 3.80 -1.44
CA LEU A 64 33.26 3.34 -0.66
C LEU A 64 34.61 3.64 -1.35
N GLU A 65 34.67 3.66 -2.68
CA GLU A 65 35.85 4.11 -3.41
C GLU A 65 36.12 5.61 -3.17
N GLU A 66 35.07 6.43 -3.19
CA GLU A 66 35.15 7.86 -2.86
C GLU A 66 35.61 8.10 -1.41
N CYS A 67 35.13 7.29 -0.46
CA CYS A 67 35.63 7.35 0.92
C CYS A 67 37.14 7.08 1.01
N ARG A 68 37.63 6.06 0.29
CA ARG A 68 39.07 5.71 0.26
C ARG A 68 39.89 6.76 -0.46
N HIS A 69 39.33 7.46 -1.41
CA HIS A 69 39.98 8.55 -2.12
C HIS A 69 40.38 9.69 -1.18
N VAL A 70 39.54 9.98 -0.19
CA VAL A 70 39.80 11.05 0.78
C VAL A 70 40.79 10.63 1.87
N MET A 71 40.59 9.46 2.44
CA MET A 71 41.46 8.90 3.49
C MET A 71 41.35 7.37 3.48
N PHE A 72 42.46 6.70 3.70
CA PHE A 72 42.47 5.25 3.85
C PHE A 72 43.50 4.84 4.92
N LEU A 73 43.02 4.19 5.97
CA LEU A 73 43.84 3.59 7.02
C LEU A 73 43.76 2.06 7.00
N PRO A 74 44.82 1.35 7.39
CA PRO A 74 44.89 -0.13 7.32
C PRO A 74 43.75 -0.83 8.11
N GLU A 75 43.23 -0.19 9.15
CA GLU A 75 42.18 -0.71 10.00
C GLU A 75 40.78 -0.65 9.34
N GLY A 76 40.69 -0.25 8.06
CA GLY A 76 39.44 -0.10 7.33
C GLY A 76 38.71 1.22 7.60
N ILE A 77 39.42 2.20 8.16
CA ILE A 77 38.88 3.55 8.40
C ILE A 77 39.13 4.38 7.13
N THR A 78 38.08 5.07 6.66
CA THR A 78 38.11 5.92 5.46
C THR A 78 37.54 7.31 5.76
N GLY A 79 37.72 8.26 4.83
CA GLY A 79 37.10 9.58 4.91
C GLY A 79 35.63 9.55 4.47
N ILE A 80 35.01 10.72 4.40
CA ILE A 80 33.70 10.95 3.79
C ILE A 80 33.88 11.52 2.38
N PRO A 81 32.99 11.19 1.42
CA PRO A 81 33.11 11.67 0.05
C PRO A 81 33.22 13.20 -0.05
N GLU A 82 34.14 13.66 -0.88
CA GLU A 82 34.25 15.09 -1.21
C GLU A 82 33.41 15.42 -2.43
N LYS A 83 32.62 16.50 -2.33
CA LYS A 83 31.69 16.91 -3.39
C LYS A 83 32.41 17.34 -4.68
N GLN A 84 33.53 18.09 -4.57
CA GLN A 84 34.18 18.70 -5.72
C GLN A 84 34.69 17.64 -6.71
N GLY A 85 34.18 17.68 -7.95
CA GLY A 85 34.61 16.79 -9.04
C GLY A 85 34.12 15.33 -8.91
N ILE A 86 33.22 15.03 -7.97
CA ILE A 86 32.71 13.66 -7.75
C ILE A 86 31.92 13.14 -8.96
N ALA A 87 31.25 14.01 -9.70
CA ALA A 87 30.51 13.63 -10.91
C ALA A 87 31.45 13.10 -12.00
N ALA A 88 32.59 13.75 -12.22
CA ALA A 88 33.57 13.27 -13.19
C ALA A 88 34.17 11.92 -12.78
N ARG A 89 34.43 11.69 -11.49
CA ARG A 89 34.88 10.41 -10.96
C ARG A 89 33.81 9.33 -11.09
N PHE A 90 32.53 9.67 -10.90
CA PHE A 90 31.40 8.78 -11.11
C PHE A 90 31.26 8.35 -12.57
N GLU A 91 31.38 9.28 -13.51
CA GLU A 91 31.38 8.96 -14.95
C GLU A 91 32.54 8.02 -15.33
N GLN A 92 33.72 8.26 -14.76
CA GLN A 92 34.89 7.36 -14.97
C GLN A 92 34.67 5.98 -14.35
N PHE A 93 34.06 5.95 -13.15
CA PHE A 93 33.69 4.69 -12.50
C PHE A 93 32.68 3.89 -13.33
N LEU A 94 31.65 4.54 -13.88
CA LEU A 94 30.66 3.88 -14.75
C LEU A 94 31.31 3.33 -16.02
N LYS A 95 32.19 4.09 -16.69
CA LYS A 95 32.93 3.62 -17.86
C LYS A 95 33.76 2.36 -17.54
N SER A 96 34.40 2.34 -16.38
CA SER A 96 35.21 1.20 -15.93
C SER A 96 34.38 -0.01 -15.52
N ASN A 97 33.10 0.19 -15.18
CA ASN A 97 32.19 -0.84 -14.70
C ASN A 97 30.98 -1.07 -15.64
N ILE A 98 31.08 -0.70 -16.92
CA ILE A 98 29.93 -0.68 -17.87
C ILE A 98 29.25 -2.05 -18.02
N TYR A 99 29.95 -3.14 -17.83
CA TYR A 99 29.43 -4.52 -17.90
C TYR A 99 28.88 -5.02 -16.56
N GLN A 100 29.00 -4.25 -15.50
CA GLN A 100 28.44 -4.64 -14.19
C GLN A 100 26.94 -4.52 -14.20
N PRO A 101 26.22 -5.46 -13.56
CA PRO A 101 24.80 -5.32 -13.34
C PRO A 101 24.47 -4.00 -12.64
N GLY A 102 23.42 -3.33 -13.10
CA GLY A 102 23.00 -2.03 -12.56
C GLY A 102 23.71 -0.79 -13.12
N ALA A 103 24.89 -0.93 -13.79
CA ALA A 103 25.63 0.21 -14.33
C ALA A 103 24.82 1.04 -15.32
N LYS A 104 24.11 0.40 -16.23
CA LYS A 104 23.25 1.07 -17.21
C LYS A 104 22.14 1.87 -16.54
N LEU A 105 21.51 1.34 -15.48
CA LEU A 105 20.48 2.06 -14.76
C LEU A 105 21.05 3.31 -14.07
N LEU A 106 22.21 3.21 -13.43
CA LEU A 106 22.89 4.36 -12.82
C LEU A 106 23.20 5.45 -13.84
N GLU A 107 23.80 5.07 -14.97
CA GLU A 107 24.12 6.00 -16.07
C GLU A 107 22.88 6.69 -16.60
N GLN A 108 21.83 5.93 -16.90
CA GLN A 108 20.56 6.47 -17.39
C GLN A 108 19.88 7.37 -16.38
N THR A 109 19.91 7.02 -15.09
CA THR A 109 19.34 7.83 -14.01
C THR A 109 20.12 9.15 -13.86
N TYR A 110 21.44 9.10 -13.90
CA TYR A 110 22.29 10.30 -13.87
C TYR A 110 21.95 11.25 -15.01
N HIS A 111 21.92 10.77 -16.24
CA HIS A 111 21.56 11.59 -17.40
C HIS A 111 20.10 12.10 -17.34
N TYR A 112 19.16 11.29 -16.85
CA TYR A 112 17.78 11.70 -16.66
C TYR A 112 17.71 12.92 -15.73
N MET A 113 18.37 12.89 -14.60
CA MET A 113 18.38 13.99 -13.63
C MET A 113 18.98 15.27 -14.21
N LEU A 114 20.09 15.16 -14.93
CA LEU A 114 20.71 16.32 -15.57
C LEU A 114 19.81 16.94 -16.63
N MET A 115 19.15 16.13 -17.46
CA MET A 115 18.34 16.63 -18.57
C MET A 115 16.97 17.13 -18.14
N GLN A 116 16.30 16.46 -17.21
CA GLN A 116 14.93 16.81 -16.82
C GLN A 116 14.89 17.90 -15.74
N HIS A 117 15.84 17.88 -14.83
CA HIS A 117 15.85 18.77 -13.66
C HIS A 117 16.97 19.80 -13.67
N ALA A 118 17.89 19.75 -14.65
CA ALA A 118 19.04 20.67 -14.76
C ALA A 118 19.83 20.81 -13.44
N VAL A 119 19.99 19.71 -12.71
CA VAL A 119 20.65 19.69 -11.40
C VAL A 119 22.17 19.81 -11.53
N ASP A 120 22.83 20.34 -10.50
CA ASP A 120 24.28 20.35 -10.41
C ASP A 120 24.81 18.92 -10.29
N PRO A 121 25.69 18.46 -11.23
CA PRO A 121 26.15 17.07 -11.26
C PRO A 121 26.88 16.65 -9.99
N ASP A 122 27.75 17.50 -9.46
CA ASP A 122 28.51 17.20 -8.24
C ASP A 122 27.59 17.09 -7.02
N SER A 123 26.56 17.92 -6.93
CA SER A 123 25.57 17.83 -5.85
C SER A 123 24.75 16.54 -5.91
N LEU A 124 24.33 16.17 -7.11
CA LEU A 124 23.55 14.94 -7.34
C LEU A 124 24.35 13.69 -6.92
N VAL A 125 25.56 13.55 -7.45
CA VAL A 125 26.39 12.38 -7.18
C VAL A 125 26.87 12.34 -5.74
N HIS A 126 27.11 13.50 -5.14
CA HIS A 126 27.47 13.59 -3.73
C HIS A 126 26.33 13.12 -2.82
N GLU A 127 25.08 13.60 -3.04
CA GLU A 127 23.92 13.09 -2.30
C GLU A 127 23.76 11.58 -2.46
N TRP A 128 23.97 11.03 -3.66
CA TRP A 128 23.88 9.60 -3.91
C TRP A 128 24.98 8.80 -3.17
N ALA A 129 26.22 9.28 -3.20
CA ALA A 129 27.33 8.62 -2.53
C ALA A 129 27.15 8.60 -1.00
N GLU A 130 26.80 9.75 -0.41
CA GLU A 130 26.50 9.82 1.02
C GLU A 130 25.28 8.99 1.41
N SER A 131 24.25 8.99 0.56
CA SER A 131 23.01 8.25 0.83
C SER A 131 23.23 6.75 0.85
N VAL A 132 23.98 6.19 -0.11
CA VAL A 132 24.20 4.75 -0.17
C VAL A 132 25.11 4.26 0.98
N ILE A 133 26.01 5.11 1.47
CA ILE A 133 26.89 4.83 2.61
C ILE A 133 26.12 4.97 3.94
N GLY A 134 25.22 5.95 4.02
CA GLY A 134 24.46 6.24 5.24
C GLY A 134 25.30 6.86 6.36
N ASN A 135 26.22 7.76 6.02
CA ASN A 135 27.20 8.35 6.93
C ASN A 135 26.64 9.46 7.80
N GLN A 136 25.43 9.96 7.50
CA GLN A 136 24.82 11.07 8.22
C GLN A 136 23.31 10.90 8.38
N TYR A 137 22.69 11.81 9.13
CA TYR A 137 21.24 11.89 9.25
C TYR A 137 20.60 12.47 7.98
N PRO A 138 19.35 12.10 7.64
CA PRO A 138 18.66 12.65 6.49
C PRO A 138 18.50 14.18 6.59
N VAL A 139 18.92 14.91 5.56
CA VAL A 139 18.74 16.36 5.42
C VAL A 139 18.40 16.66 3.96
N PRO A 140 17.25 17.22 3.66
CA PRO A 140 16.13 17.59 4.56
C PRO A 140 15.48 16.38 5.26
N ASP A 141 14.94 16.62 6.45
CA ASP A 141 14.31 15.58 7.28
C ASP A 141 13.12 14.90 6.62
N ARG A 142 12.42 15.61 5.75
CA ARG A 142 11.22 15.14 5.06
C ARG A 142 11.54 14.09 4.01
N ILE A 143 12.48 14.41 3.12
CA ILE A 143 12.99 13.56 2.04
C ILE A 143 14.21 14.24 1.42
N LEU A 144 15.18 13.46 0.94
CA LEU A 144 16.33 14.00 0.21
C LEU A 144 15.92 14.72 -1.06
N GLN A 145 16.64 15.79 -1.41
CA GLN A 145 16.28 16.68 -2.50
C GLN A 145 16.12 15.97 -3.85
N PHE A 146 17.11 15.20 -4.26
CA PHE A 146 17.08 14.51 -5.55
C PHE A 146 16.22 13.25 -5.53
N THR A 147 16.05 12.63 -4.35
CA THR A 147 15.05 11.58 -4.16
C THR A 147 13.64 12.12 -4.36
N GLU A 148 13.31 13.31 -3.82
CA GLU A 148 11.99 13.93 -3.99
C GLU A 148 11.66 14.16 -5.47
N MET A 149 12.61 14.69 -6.25
CA MET A 149 12.42 14.93 -7.69
C MET A 149 12.09 13.63 -8.45
N LEU A 150 12.91 12.59 -8.29
CA LEU A 150 12.69 11.30 -8.95
C LEU A 150 11.38 10.63 -8.54
N VAL A 151 11.05 10.67 -7.26
CA VAL A 151 9.82 10.05 -6.75
C VAL A 151 8.59 10.85 -7.17
N CYS A 152 8.66 12.18 -7.24
CA CYS A 152 7.58 13.01 -7.81
C CYS A 152 7.30 12.64 -9.27
N ASP A 153 8.34 12.52 -10.10
CA ASP A 153 8.18 12.12 -11.50
C ASP A 153 7.55 10.73 -11.62
N TYR A 154 8.01 9.80 -10.78
CA TYR A 154 7.45 8.46 -10.71
C TYR A 154 5.97 8.46 -10.31
N LEU A 155 5.58 9.23 -9.29
CA LEU A 155 4.18 9.34 -8.88
C LEU A 155 3.33 10.03 -9.97
N ASN A 156 3.88 11.02 -10.68
CA ASN A 156 3.21 11.65 -11.81
C ASN A 156 2.95 10.63 -12.94
N GLN A 157 3.91 9.74 -13.19
CA GLN A 157 3.72 8.64 -14.16
C GLN A 157 2.66 7.65 -13.68
N GLU A 158 2.79 7.13 -12.47
CA GLU A 158 2.03 5.97 -12.01
C GLU A 158 0.68 6.33 -11.38
N MET A 159 0.60 7.45 -10.66
CA MET A 159 -0.62 7.85 -9.94
C MET A 159 -1.45 8.87 -10.74
N CYS A 160 -0.85 9.52 -11.75
CA CYS A 160 -1.54 10.50 -12.58
C CYS A 160 -1.66 10.09 -14.05
N ASP A 161 -1.26 8.86 -14.42
CA ASP A 161 -1.26 8.37 -15.80
C ASP A 161 -0.55 9.36 -16.76
N ASN A 162 0.62 9.87 -16.35
CA ASN A 162 1.40 10.92 -17.04
C ASN A 162 0.66 12.25 -17.28
N ARG A 163 -0.42 12.52 -16.57
CA ARG A 163 -1.20 13.76 -16.66
C ARG A 163 -1.37 14.37 -15.27
N PRO A 164 -0.27 14.87 -14.65
CA PRO A 164 -0.33 15.47 -13.33
C PRO A 164 -1.17 16.76 -13.33
N PRO A 165 -1.77 17.12 -12.19
CA PRO A 165 -2.42 18.40 -12.01
C PRO A 165 -1.40 19.54 -12.08
N ARG A 166 -1.88 20.79 -12.20
CA ARG A 166 -1.00 21.97 -12.07
C ARG A 166 -0.51 22.12 -10.63
N GLY A 167 0.71 22.58 -10.47
CA GLY A 167 1.38 22.76 -9.17
C GLY A 167 2.29 21.59 -8.83
N ALA A 168 2.92 21.65 -7.66
CA ALA A 168 3.89 20.66 -7.20
C ALA A 168 3.34 19.82 -6.04
N PHE A 169 3.82 18.59 -5.95
CA PHE A 169 3.63 17.76 -4.77
C PHE A 169 4.87 17.82 -3.88
N ASN A 170 4.65 17.99 -2.58
CA ASN A 170 5.66 17.79 -1.56
C ASN A 170 5.55 16.36 -1.05
N LEU A 171 6.70 15.70 -0.85
CA LEU A 171 6.74 14.31 -0.40
C LEU A 171 7.31 14.20 1.01
N PHE A 172 6.84 13.21 1.77
CA PHE A 172 7.42 12.79 3.03
C PHE A 172 7.74 11.29 2.97
N ALA A 173 9.03 10.94 3.05
CA ALA A 173 9.50 9.56 3.03
C ALA A 173 9.27 8.88 4.38
N THR A 174 8.65 7.69 4.38
CA THR A 174 8.22 6.96 5.58
C THR A 174 8.61 5.49 5.54
N GLU A 175 8.59 4.84 6.72
CA GLU A 175 8.97 3.45 6.94
C GLU A 175 7.86 2.46 6.53
N GLY A 176 7.27 2.70 5.36
CA GLY A 176 6.19 1.90 4.76
C GLY A 176 4.81 2.52 4.97
N GLY A 177 3.83 2.06 4.18
CA GLY A 177 2.47 2.62 4.16
C GLY A 177 1.76 2.60 5.52
N THR A 178 1.96 1.56 6.33
CA THR A 178 1.35 1.49 7.67
C THR A 178 1.89 2.59 8.60
N ALA A 179 3.22 2.85 8.58
CA ALA A 179 3.80 3.95 9.34
C ALA A 179 3.26 5.30 8.84
N ALA A 180 3.18 5.49 7.51
CA ALA A 180 2.58 6.68 6.93
C ALA A 180 1.16 6.94 7.46
N MET A 181 0.31 5.91 7.52
CA MET A 181 -1.05 6.06 8.05
C MET A 181 -1.07 6.41 9.54
N CYS A 182 -0.19 5.80 10.36
CA CYS A 182 -0.08 6.18 11.76
C CYS A 182 0.29 7.66 11.91
N TYR A 183 1.27 8.14 11.14
CA TYR A 183 1.68 9.55 11.15
C TYR A 183 0.55 10.49 10.69
N ILE A 184 -0.23 10.08 9.68
CA ILE A 184 -1.37 10.86 9.21
C ILE A 184 -2.44 10.97 10.30
N PHE A 185 -2.87 9.86 10.91
CA PHE A 185 -3.88 9.88 11.96
C PHE A 185 -3.44 10.74 13.15
N ASP A 186 -2.19 10.58 13.60
CA ASP A 186 -1.64 11.37 14.69
C ASP A 186 -1.61 12.87 14.35
N SER A 187 -1.08 13.22 13.18
CA SER A 187 -0.92 14.61 12.80
C SER A 187 -2.26 15.31 12.49
N LEU A 188 -3.26 14.59 11.97
CA LEU A 188 -4.62 15.12 11.83
C LEU A 188 -5.19 15.55 13.18
N GLN A 189 -4.95 14.76 14.23
CA GLN A 189 -5.42 15.08 15.59
C GLN A 189 -4.58 16.18 16.24
N GLU A 190 -3.25 16.08 16.20
CA GLU A 190 -2.33 17.06 16.78
C GLU A 190 -2.50 18.47 16.19
N ASN A 191 -2.93 18.56 14.93
CA ASN A 191 -3.18 19.81 14.22
C ASN A 191 -4.65 20.25 14.25
N PHE A 192 -5.51 19.64 15.09
CA PHE A 192 -6.92 19.98 15.24
C PHE A 192 -7.75 19.89 13.95
N LEU A 193 -7.32 19.10 12.98
CA LEU A 193 -8.07 18.79 11.76
C LEU A 193 -9.16 17.75 12.04
N LEU A 194 -8.85 16.80 12.93
CA LEU A 194 -9.80 15.85 13.52
C LEU A 194 -9.68 15.90 15.04
N ASP A 195 -10.79 16.08 15.71
CA ASP A 195 -10.91 15.93 17.16
C ASP A 195 -11.49 14.54 17.48
N LYS A 196 -11.23 14.05 18.71
CA LYS A 196 -11.80 12.79 19.20
C LYS A 196 -13.31 12.77 19.06
N GLY A 197 -13.83 11.74 18.40
CA GLY A 197 -15.26 11.57 18.17
C GLY A 197 -15.80 12.26 16.90
N ASP A 198 -14.92 12.87 16.10
CA ASP A 198 -15.29 13.41 14.79
C ASP A 198 -15.72 12.31 13.80
N GLY A 199 -16.55 12.68 12.83
CA GLY A 199 -17.00 11.80 11.76
C GLY A 199 -15.95 11.62 10.68
N ILE A 200 -15.67 10.37 10.34
CA ILE A 200 -14.89 9.98 9.15
C ILE A 200 -15.67 8.96 8.33
N ALA A 201 -15.35 8.85 7.04
CA ALA A 201 -15.82 7.76 6.20
C ALA A 201 -14.67 6.79 5.89
N LEU A 202 -14.99 5.52 5.82
CA LEU A 202 -14.07 4.45 5.41
C LEU A 202 -14.72 3.64 4.30
N MET A 203 -14.06 3.53 3.16
CA MET A 203 -14.49 2.65 2.08
C MET A 203 -14.08 1.22 2.38
N VAL A 204 -15.06 0.32 2.49
CA VAL A 204 -14.87 -1.09 2.85
C VAL A 204 -15.37 -2.01 1.72
N PRO A 205 -14.76 -3.22 1.57
CA PRO A 205 -13.74 -3.84 2.42
C PRO A 205 -12.42 -3.08 2.41
N ALA A 206 -11.73 -3.04 3.56
CA ALA A 206 -10.50 -2.28 3.75
C ALA A 206 -9.42 -3.09 4.47
N PHE A 207 -8.17 -2.65 4.30
CA PHE A 207 -7.03 -3.20 5.04
C PHE A 207 -7.23 -3.02 6.55
N THR A 208 -7.20 -4.12 7.31
CA THR A 208 -7.58 -4.19 8.73
C THR A 208 -7.04 -3.05 9.62
N PRO A 209 -5.77 -2.59 9.51
CA PRO A 209 -5.31 -1.44 10.28
C PRO A 209 -6.13 -0.16 10.07
N TYR A 210 -6.73 0.04 8.90
CA TYR A 210 -7.57 1.23 8.64
C TYR A 210 -8.94 1.13 9.30
N ILE A 211 -9.38 -0.08 9.64
CA ILE A 211 -10.59 -0.35 10.42
C ILE A 211 -10.28 -0.18 11.92
N GLU A 212 -9.13 -0.68 12.37
CA GLU A 212 -8.75 -0.73 13.78
C GLU A 212 -8.26 0.63 14.34
N ILE A 213 -7.41 1.36 13.57
CA ILE A 213 -6.80 2.62 14.04
C ILE A 213 -7.86 3.65 14.46
N PRO A 214 -8.95 3.93 13.69
CA PRO A 214 -9.96 4.90 14.08
C PRO A 214 -10.68 4.59 15.40
N GLN A 215 -10.70 3.31 15.80
CA GLN A 215 -11.38 2.83 17.01
C GLN A 215 -10.51 2.94 18.27
N LEU A 216 -9.20 3.17 18.14
CA LEU A 216 -8.29 3.32 19.28
C LEU A 216 -8.77 4.43 20.22
N ASP A 217 -8.61 4.23 21.53
CA ASP A 217 -9.05 5.15 22.58
C ASP A 217 -8.58 6.60 22.39
N ARG A 218 -7.42 6.79 21.75
CA ARG A 218 -6.88 8.12 21.45
C ARG A 218 -7.67 8.86 20.37
N TYR A 219 -8.31 8.15 19.43
CA TYR A 219 -9.07 8.72 18.32
C TYR A 219 -10.58 8.63 18.54
N ARG A 220 -11.13 7.43 18.73
CA ARG A 220 -12.57 7.16 18.87
C ARG A 220 -13.42 7.90 17.83
N PHE A 221 -12.99 7.86 16.56
CA PHE A 221 -13.73 8.49 15.48
C PHE A 221 -15.07 7.79 15.26
N LYS A 222 -16.06 8.56 14.81
CA LYS A 222 -17.35 8.02 14.36
C LYS A 222 -17.18 7.58 12.90
N VAL A 223 -16.98 6.29 12.69
CA VAL A 223 -16.78 5.74 11.36
C VAL A 223 -18.11 5.56 10.64
N THR A 224 -18.21 6.07 9.43
CA THR A 224 -19.26 5.81 8.45
C THR A 224 -18.67 4.87 7.39
N GLU A 225 -19.05 3.60 7.42
CA GLU A 225 -18.62 2.64 6.42
C GLU A 225 -19.39 2.82 5.12
N LEU A 226 -18.67 2.87 4.01
CA LEU A 226 -19.20 2.86 2.65
C LEU A 226 -18.88 1.49 2.05
N HIS A 227 -19.92 0.69 1.75
CA HIS A 227 -19.75 -0.70 1.39
C HIS A 227 -19.69 -0.92 -0.13
N ALA A 228 -18.67 -1.67 -0.61
CA ALA A 228 -18.60 -2.13 -1.99
C ALA A 228 -19.56 -3.31 -2.24
N ASN A 229 -20.86 -3.05 -2.17
CA ASN A 229 -21.93 -4.05 -2.14
C ASN A 229 -22.70 -4.19 -3.46
N ARG A 230 -22.28 -3.51 -4.54
CA ARG A 230 -22.96 -3.64 -5.85
C ARG A 230 -22.80 -5.04 -6.41
N MET A 231 -23.93 -5.57 -6.90
CA MET A 231 -23.98 -6.89 -7.50
C MET A 231 -24.34 -6.79 -8.99
N SER A 232 -23.82 -7.72 -9.79
CA SER A 232 -24.25 -7.92 -11.18
C SER A 232 -25.68 -8.48 -11.24
N LYS A 233 -26.27 -8.48 -12.43
CA LYS A 233 -27.57 -9.14 -12.67
C LYS A 233 -27.56 -10.63 -12.34
N ASP A 234 -26.40 -11.25 -12.46
CA ASP A 234 -26.20 -12.69 -12.18
C ASP A 234 -25.87 -12.95 -10.70
N GLY A 235 -25.95 -11.93 -9.83
CA GLY A 235 -25.71 -12.04 -8.40
C GLY A 235 -24.23 -12.20 -8.02
N LEU A 236 -23.30 -11.71 -8.85
CA LEU A 236 -21.86 -11.69 -8.57
C LEU A 236 -21.42 -10.31 -8.07
N HIS A 237 -20.44 -10.26 -7.17
CA HIS A 237 -19.88 -9.01 -6.69
C HIS A 237 -19.21 -8.21 -7.83
N LEU A 238 -19.53 -6.91 -7.91
CA LEU A 238 -18.85 -5.94 -8.77
C LEU A 238 -17.80 -5.15 -7.98
N TRP A 239 -17.78 -5.28 -6.66
CA TRP A 239 -16.86 -4.59 -5.74
C TRP A 239 -16.86 -3.07 -5.94
N GLN A 240 -18.03 -2.51 -6.25
CA GLN A 240 -18.29 -1.08 -6.43
C GLN A 240 -19.34 -0.61 -5.44
N TYR A 241 -19.43 0.70 -5.28
CA TYR A 241 -20.28 1.37 -4.28
C TYR A 241 -21.59 1.85 -4.88
N SER A 242 -22.65 1.86 -4.09
CA SER A 242 -23.91 2.46 -4.50
C SER A 242 -23.84 4.00 -4.46
N ASP A 243 -24.70 4.64 -5.24
CA ASP A 243 -24.79 6.11 -5.23
C ASP A 243 -25.24 6.63 -3.86
N GLU A 244 -26.11 5.90 -3.17
CA GLU A 244 -26.60 6.22 -1.83
C GLU A 244 -25.45 6.19 -0.80
N ASP A 245 -24.56 5.18 -0.87
CA ASP A 245 -23.41 5.11 0.01
C ASP A 245 -22.46 6.29 -0.22
N ILE A 246 -22.14 6.59 -1.48
CA ILE A 246 -21.26 7.70 -1.82
C ILE A 246 -21.87 9.04 -1.44
N ASP A 247 -23.19 9.23 -1.59
CA ASP A 247 -23.88 10.49 -1.23
C ASP A 247 -23.84 10.81 0.26
N ARG A 248 -23.54 9.84 1.12
CA ARG A 248 -23.30 10.09 2.54
C ARG A 248 -22.15 11.07 2.79
N LEU A 249 -21.17 11.15 1.86
CA LEU A 249 -20.06 12.11 1.89
C LEU A 249 -20.49 13.57 1.75
N LYS A 250 -21.72 13.85 1.29
CA LYS A 250 -22.30 15.21 1.27
C LYS A 250 -22.47 15.80 2.67
N ASN A 251 -22.56 14.93 3.69
CA ASN A 251 -22.68 15.37 5.07
C ASN A 251 -21.37 16.01 5.56
N PRO A 252 -21.36 17.32 5.90
CA PRO A 252 -20.15 18.00 6.35
C PRO A 252 -19.65 17.56 7.74
N ALA A 253 -20.44 16.76 8.47
CA ALA A 253 -19.99 16.12 9.70
C ALA A 253 -18.96 15.01 9.42
N ILE A 254 -18.89 14.50 8.19
CA ILE A 254 -17.82 13.61 7.72
C ILE A 254 -16.68 14.50 7.25
N LYS A 255 -15.63 14.59 8.06
CA LYS A 255 -14.47 15.47 7.83
C LYS A 255 -13.38 14.84 6.97
N ALA A 256 -13.28 13.50 6.99
CA ALA A 256 -12.27 12.78 6.22
C ALA A 256 -12.83 11.51 5.58
N LEU A 257 -12.32 11.16 4.40
CA LEU A 257 -12.54 9.91 3.70
C LEU A 257 -11.23 9.13 3.64
N PHE A 258 -11.24 7.89 4.13
CA PHE A 258 -10.12 6.95 3.98
C PHE A 258 -10.49 5.90 2.94
N VAL A 259 -9.58 5.70 1.97
CA VAL A 259 -9.79 4.78 0.85
C VAL A 259 -8.51 4.05 0.47
N THR A 260 -8.62 2.76 0.17
CA THR A 260 -7.55 2.00 -0.51
C THR A 260 -7.96 1.80 -1.95
N ASN A 261 -7.21 2.36 -2.90
CA ASN A 261 -7.53 2.29 -4.32
C ASN A 261 -6.28 1.92 -5.14
N PRO A 262 -6.25 0.75 -5.79
CA PRO A 262 -7.23 -0.35 -5.78
C PRO A 262 -7.46 -0.99 -4.41
N SER A 263 -8.68 -1.49 -4.19
CA SER A 263 -9.13 -2.01 -2.89
C SER A 263 -8.36 -3.26 -2.43
N ASN A 264 -8.35 -3.49 -1.12
CA ASN A 264 -7.82 -4.70 -0.49
C ASN A 264 -8.82 -5.17 0.58
N PRO A 265 -9.45 -6.33 0.43
CA PRO A 265 -9.03 -7.52 -0.31
C PRO A 265 -9.53 -7.69 -1.75
N PRO A 266 -10.60 -7.02 -2.28
CA PRO A 266 -11.13 -7.39 -3.59
C PRO A 266 -10.20 -7.11 -4.77
N SER A 267 -9.32 -6.10 -4.63
CA SER A 267 -8.33 -5.69 -5.65
C SER A 267 -8.97 -5.10 -6.92
N TYR A 268 -9.89 -4.17 -6.72
CA TYR A 268 -10.56 -3.41 -7.78
C TYR A 268 -10.29 -1.92 -7.66
N THR A 269 -10.11 -1.26 -8.78
CA THR A 269 -10.14 0.22 -8.84
C THR A 269 -11.56 0.73 -8.66
N LEU A 270 -11.68 1.94 -8.16
CA LEU A 270 -12.94 2.67 -8.22
C LEU A 270 -13.35 2.89 -9.68
N SER A 271 -14.66 2.76 -9.95
CA SER A 271 -15.15 3.08 -11.29
C SER A 271 -15.00 4.58 -11.59
N PRO A 272 -14.85 4.96 -12.88
CA PRO A 272 -14.81 6.37 -13.26
C PRO A 272 -16.02 7.16 -12.76
N GLU A 273 -17.20 6.54 -12.72
CA GLU A 273 -18.44 7.15 -12.24
C GLU A 273 -18.37 7.43 -10.74
N THR A 274 -17.92 6.45 -9.94
CA THR A 274 -17.75 6.61 -8.48
C THR A 274 -16.70 7.69 -8.19
N MET A 275 -15.58 7.69 -8.91
CA MET A 275 -14.55 8.72 -8.78
C MET A 275 -15.10 10.11 -9.09
N ALA A 276 -15.77 10.27 -10.23
CA ALA A 276 -16.38 11.54 -10.64
C ALA A 276 -17.43 12.02 -9.64
N ARG A 277 -18.23 11.11 -9.07
CA ARG A 277 -19.22 11.45 -8.05
C ARG A 277 -18.58 12.00 -6.79
N ILE A 278 -17.55 11.35 -6.27
CA ILE A 278 -16.80 11.84 -5.10
C ILE A 278 -16.18 13.21 -5.38
N VAL A 279 -15.58 13.39 -6.55
CA VAL A 279 -14.98 14.66 -6.98
C VAL A 279 -16.05 15.78 -7.01
N ASN A 280 -17.25 15.50 -7.52
CA ASN A 280 -18.35 16.47 -7.55
C ASN A 280 -18.87 16.80 -6.15
N ILE A 281 -19.01 15.81 -5.28
CA ILE A 281 -19.41 16.04 -3.88
C ILE A 281 -18.41 16.96 -3.18
N VAL A 282 -17.11 16.75 -3.38
CA VAL A 282 -16.10 17.62 -2.79
C VAL A 282 -16.17 19.04 -3.35
N LYS A 283 -16.45 19.20 -4.64
CA LYS A 283 -16.54 20.53 -5.26
C LYS A 283 -17.78 21.31 -4.85
N GLU A 284 -18.90 20.64 -4.70
CA GLU A 284 -20.22 21.27 -4.58
C GLU A 284 -20.81 21.19 -3.16
N ASP A 285 -20.70 20.02 -2.51
CA ASP A 285 -21.41 19.76 -1.25
C ASP A 285 -20.49 19.82 -0.01
N ASN A 286 -19.27 19.24 -0.09
CA ASN A 286 -18.35 19.13 1.05
C ASN A 286 -16.91 19.55 0.68
N PRO A 287 -16.65 20.84 0.43
CA PRO A 287 -15.35 21.32 -0.06
C PRO A 287 -14.21 21.25 0.98
N ASN A 288 -14.53 20.90 2.22
CA ASN A 288 -13.55 20.70 3.28
C ASN A 288 -13.24 19.22 3.54
N LEU A 289 -13.85 18.29 2.82
CA LEU A 289 -13.58 16.87 2.96
C LEU A 289 -12.09 16.59 2.67
N MET A 290 -11.40 16.01 3.62
CA MET A 290 -10.01 15.53 3.48
C MET A 290 -10.05 14.11 2.94
N ILE A 291 -9.35 13.83 1.84
CA ILE A 291 -9.26 12.49 1.27
C ILE A 291 -7.88 11.92 1.56
N ILE A 292 -7.82 10.78 2.21
CA ILE A 292 -6.60 10.03 2.48
C ILE A 292 -6.68 8.73 1.66
N THR A 293 -5.83 8.61 0.63
CA THR A 293 -5.81 7.45 -0.26
C THR A 293 -4.54 6.63 -0.10
N ASP A 294 -4.69 5.31 -0.02
CA ASP A 294 -3.61 4.33 -0.12
C ASP A 294 -3.62 3.71 -1.51
N ASP A 295 -2.68 4.13 -2.34
CA ASP A 295 -2.62 3.77 -3.76
C ASP A 295 -1.53 2.71 -4.05
N VAL A 296 -1.14 1.93 -3.06
CA VAL A 296 -0.05 0.93 -3.16
C VAL A 296 -0.23 -0.07 -4.31
N TYR A 297 -1.46 -0.33 -4.73
CA TYR A 297 -1.76 -1.26 -5.84
C TYR A 297 -2.01 -0.56 -7.18
N GLY A 298 -1.98 0.76 -7.25
CA GLY A 298 -2.23 1.55 -8.47
C GLY A 298 -1.31 1.18 -9.63
N THR A 299 -0.04 0.87 -9.33
CA THR A 299 0.96 0.42 -10.33
C THR A 299 0.62 -0.88 -11.04
N PHE A 300 -0.29 -1.70 -10.51
CA PHE A 300 -0.77 -2.92 -11.17
C PHE A 300 -1.94 -2.68 -12.12
N SER A 301 -2.55 -1.48 -12.11
CA SER A 301 -3.55 -1.08 -13.09
C SER A 301 -2.86 -0.55 -14.37
N PRO A 302 -3.36 -0.86 -15.57
CA PRO A 302 -2.80 -0.34 -16.82
C PRO A 302 -2.83 1.19 -16.90
N HIS A 303 -3.95 1.80 -16.50
CA HIS A 303 -4.22 3.24 -16.56
C HIS A 303 -4.80 3.69 -15.23
N PHE A 304 -3.93 3.88 -14.24
CA PHE A 304 -4.38 4.30 -12.92
C PHE A 304 -4.39 5.81 -12.77
N ARG A 305 -5.48 6.33 -12.23
CA ARG A 305 -5.58 7.73 -11.80
C ARG A 305 -6.09 7.80 -10.38
N SER A 306 -5.23 8.32 -9.52
CA SER A 306 -5.48 8.55 -8.10
C SER A 306 -6.35 9.78 -7.86
N PHE A 307 -6.92 9.88 -6.66
CA PHE A 307 -7.49 11.14 -6.16
C PHE A 307 -6.48 12.28 -6.15
N MET A 308 -5.17 12.02 -6.00
CA MET A 308 -4.15 13.06 -6.11
C MET A 308 -4.09 13.70 -7.51
N ALA A 309 -4.51 12.97 -8.55
CA ALA A 309 -4.60 13.51 -9.90
C ALA A 309 -5.93 14.24 -10.16
N GLU A 310 -7.04 13.71 -9.61
CA GLU A 310 -8.40 14.20 -9.90
C GLU A 310 -8.82 15.37 -8.99
N ILE A 311 -8.39 15.34 -7.73
CA ILE A 311 -8.72 16.38 -6.74
C ILE A 311 -7.54 16.62 -5.78
N PRO A 312 -6.38 17.07 -6.30
CA PRO A 312 -5.12 17.20 -5.57
C PRO A 312 -5.24 18.08 -4.32
N TYR A 313 -6.07 19.12 -4.39
CA TYR A 313 -6.27 20.06 -3.30
C TYR A 313 -6.83 19.43 -2.01
N ASN A 314 -7.66 18.39 -2.15
CA ASN A 314 -8.29 17.71 -1.01
C ASN A 314 -7.59 16.41 -0.63
N THR A 315 -6.57 15.97 -1.39
CA THR A 315 -6.01 14.63 -1.30
C THR A 315 -4.64 14.60 -0.65
N LEU A 316 -4.48 13.67 0.26
CA LEU A 316 -3.23 13.17 0.78
C LEU A 316 -3.06 11.73 0.30
N CYS A 317 -2.04 11.49 -0.51
CA CYS A 317 -1.80 10.19 -1.12
C CYS A 317 -0.67 9.46 -0.40
N VAL A 318 -0.88 8.19 -0.08
CA VAL A 318 0.14 7.27 0.41
C VAL A 318 0.47 6.29 -0.71
N TYR A 319 1.76 6.19 -1.05
CA TYR A 319 2.27 5.18 -1.96
C TYR A 319 3.39 4.38 -1.32
N SER A 320 3.36 3.04 -1.49
CA SER A 320 4.40 2.15 -0.95
C SER A 320 5.07 1.35 -2.07
N PHE A 321 6.40 1.35 -2.06
CA PHE A 321 7.24 0.57 -2.99
C PHE A 321 7.25 -0.94 -2.68
N SER A 322 6.60 -1.36 -1.59
CA SER A 322 6.67 -2.73 -1.06
C SER A 322 6.22 -3.81 -2.03
N LYS A 323 5.14 -3.54 -2.80
CA LYS A 323 4.45 -4.59 -3.59
C LYS A 323 5.03 -4.71 -4.99
N TYR A 324 5.08 -3.62 -5.72
CA TYR A 324 5.44 -3.60 -7.13
C TYR A 324 6.86 -4.11 -7.38
N PHE A 325 7.83 -3.68 -6.57
CA PHE A 325 9.24 -4.03 -6.72
C PHE A 325 9.69 -5.25 -5.88
N GLY A 326 8.77 -5.93 -5.21
CA GLY A 326 9.13 -7.01 -4.28
C GLY A 326 10.02 -6.52 -3.14
N ALA A 327 9.68 -5.37 -2.55
CA ALA A 327 10.54 -4.62 -1.63
C ALA A 327 9.95 -4.48 -0.22
N THR A 328 9.14 -5.45 0.22
CA THR A 328 8.44 -5.39 1.51
C THR A 328 9.37 -5.18 2.70
N GLY A 329 10.57 -5.79 2.67
CA GLY A 329 11.57 -5.69 3.74
C GLY A 329 12.32 -4.36 3.76
N TRP A 330 12.34 -3.59 2.67
CA TRP A 330 12.98 -2.27 2.62
C TRP A 330 12.20 -1.19 3.38
N ARG A 331 10.93 -1.40 3.63
CA ARG A 331 10.05 -0.45 4.34
C ARG A 331 10.04 0.95 3.70
N ASN A 332 9.87 1.05 2.38
CA ASN A 332 9.87 2.31 1.64
C ASN A 332 8.45 2.72 1.25
N ALA A 333 8.03 3.89 1.70
CA ALA A 333 6.80 4.54 1.28
C ALA A 333 6.95 6.06 1.29
N VAL A 334 6.01 6.75 0.68
CA VAL A 334 5.92 8.20 0.68
C VAL A 334 4.48 8.66 0.92
N ILE A 335 4.35 9.79 1.58
CA ILE A 335 3.15 10.61 1.63
C ILE A 335 3.33 11.74 0.63
N ALA A 336 2.37 11.95 -0.26
CA ALA A 336 2.37 13.05 -1.21
C ALA A 336 1.22 14.01 -0.92
N LEU A 337 1.52 15.30 -0.85
CA LEU A 337 0.57 16.37 -0.59
C LEU A 337 0.81 17.54 -1.56
N HIS A 338 -0.24 17.99 -2.21
CA HIS A 338 -0.14 19.13 -3.12
C HIS A 338 0.27 20.43 -2.38
N GLU A 339 1.08 21.27 -3.01
CA GLU A 339 1.58 22.52 -2.42
C GLU A 339 0.48 23.47 -1.94
N TYR A 340 -0.69 23.44 -2.62
CA TYR A 340 -1.92 24.07 -2.18
C TYR A 340 -2.91 22.98 -1.79
N ASN A 341 -3.36 22.96 -0.54
CA ASN A 341 -4.17 21.87 -0.03
C ASN A 341 -5.19 22.32 1.03
N VAL A 342 -6.20 21.49 1.22
CA VAL A 342 -7.29 21.73 2.17
C VAL A 342 -6.82 21.69 3.62
N PHE A 343 -5.78 20.92 3.94
CA PHE A 343 -5.25 20.75 5.29
C PHE A 343 -4.65 22.07 5.79
N ASP A 344 -3.72 22.66 5.02
CA ASP A 344 -3.14 23.97 5.32
C ASP A 344 -4.22 25.05 5.42
N ARG A 345 -5.21 25.04 4.54
CA ARG A 345 -6.32 25.97 4.58
C ARG A 345 -7.14 25.83 5.87
N GLN A 346 -7.47 24.61 6.28
CA GLN A 346 -8.22 24.39 7.52
C GLN A 346 -7.43 24.81 8.74
N ILE A 347 -6.14 24.51 8.81
CA ILE A 347 -5.25 24.97 9.89
C ILE A 347 -5.25 26.50 9.98
N SER A 348 -5.15 27.21 8.86
CA SER A 348 -5.15 28.68 8.83
C SER A 348 -6.46 29.30 9.32
N ARG A 349 -7.57 28.56 9.26
CA ARG A 349 -8.91 28.99 9.68
C ARG A 349 -9.30 28.54 11.10
N LEU A 350 -8.44 27.82 11.79
CA LEU A 350 -8.70 27.43 13.18
C LEU A 350 -8.91 28.67 14.08
N PRO A 351 -9.68 28.54 15.17
CA PRO A 351 -9.78 29.57 16.20
C PRO A 351 -8.39 30.05 16.68
N LYS A 352 -8.29 31.30 17.09
CA LYS A 352 -7.03 31.94 17.50
C LYS A 352 -6.29 31.10 18.55
N GLU A 353 -7.00 30.61 19.55
CA GLU A 353 -6.45 29.80 20.66
C GLU A 353 -5.79 28.51 20.15
N LYS A 354 -6.44 27.82 19.20
CA LYS A 354 -5.89 26.60 18.57
C LYS A 354 -4.65 26.94 17.72
N ARG A 355 -4.68 28.02 16.95
CA ARG A 355 -3.51 28.47 16.17
C ARG A 355 -2.32 28.86 17.06
N GLU A 356 -2.57 29.55 18.17
CA GLU A 356 -1.53 29.88 19.15
C GLU A 356 -0.97 28.63 19.84
N ALA A 357 -1.81 27.62 20.11
CA ALA A 357 -1.36 26.34 20.63
C ALA A 357 -0.43 25.62 19.62
N LEU A 358 -0.78 25.61 18.34
CA LEU A 358 0.08 25.07 17.29
C LEU A 358 1.39 25.85 17.16
N ASN A 359 1.35 27.15 17.21
CA ASN A 359 2.55 27.99 17.16
C ASN A 359 3.49 27.67 18.34
N ARG A 360 2.95 27.49 19.55
CA ARG A 360 3.75 27.04 20.70
C ARG A 360 4.31 25.62 20.51
N ARG A 361 3.51 24.69 19.99
CA ARG A 361 3.93 23.31 19.72
C ARG A 361 5.15 23.25 18.81
N TYR A 362 5.15 24.02 17.73
CA TYR A 362 6.20 23.98 16.70
C TYR A 362 7.26 25.08 16.85
N ALA A 363 7.25 25.85 17.93
CA ALA A 363 8.19 26.97 18.15
C ALA A 363 9.67 26.54 18.23
N THR A 364 9.93 25.29 18.56
CA THR A 364 11.31 24.76 18.61
C THR A 364 11.89 24.42 17.23
N LEU A 365 11.04 24.37 16.19
CA LEU A 365 11.46 24.00 14.83
C LEU A 365 11.80 25.22 13.98
N THR A 366 11.11 26.33 14.19
CA THR A 366 11.22 27.51 13.33
C THR A 366 10.81 28.79 14.08
N LEU A 367 11.38 29.93 13.64
CA LEU A 367 10.94 31.25 14.12
C LEU A 367 9.55 31.66 13.57
N HIS A 368 9.04 30.92 12.56
CA HIS A 368 7.77 31.21 11.90
C HIS A 368 6.85 29.98 11.90
N PRO A 369 6.44 29.45 13.08
CA PRO A 369 5.62 28.24 13.16
C PRO A 369 4.25 28.39 12.47
N GLU A 370 3.75 29.61 12.31
CA GLU A 370 2.52 29.93 11.59
C GLU A 370 2.60 29.66 10.08
N LYS A 371 3.82 29.60 9.52
CA LYS A 371 4.07 29.33 8.09
C LYS A 371 4.35 27.86 7.80
N LEU A 372 4.51 27.03 8.84
CA LEU A 372 4.86 25.62 8.67
C LEU A 372 3.72 24.87 7.97
N LYS A 373 4.05 24.23 6.87
CA LYS A 373 3.09 23.44 6.08
C LYS A 373 2.67 22.17 6.81
N PHE A 374 1.47 21.66 6.53
CA PHE A 374 0.96 20.46 7.18
C PHE A 374 1.89 19.25 6.98
N ILE A 375 2.49 19.09 5.81
CA ILE A 375 3.42 18.00 5.56
C ILE A 375 4.66 18.08 6.46
N ASP A 376 5.20 19.28 6.70
CA ASP A 376 6.35 19.46 7.59
C ASP A 376 5.97 19.29 9.07
N ARG A 377 4.70 19.59 9.41
CA ARG A 377 4.15 19.28 10.74
C ARG A 377 4.06 17.77 10.95
N MET A 378 3.62 16.99 9.93
CA MET A 378 3.64 15.53 9.99
C MET A 378 5.04 14.96 10.21
N VAL A 379 6.06 15.53 9.56
CA VAL A 379 7.46 15.15 9.79
C VAL A 379 7.85 15.33 11.24
N ALA A 380 7.52 16.48 11.84
CA ALA A 380 7.79 16.75 13.24
C ALA A 380 6.99 15.81 14.17
N ASP A 381 5.69 15.67 13.94
CA ASP A 381 4.79 14.85 14.76
C ASP A 381 5.18 13.37 14.73
N SER A 382 5.73 12.87 13.62
CA SER A 382 6.17 11.47 13.49
C SER A 382 7.25 11.07 14.49
N ARG A 383 7.96 12.06 15.09
CA ARG A 383 9.06 11.82 16.02
C ARG A 383 8.64 11.51 17.45
N GLN A 384 7.46 11.90 17.86
CA GLN A 384 6.76 11.61 19.13
C GLN A 384 7.51 11.92 20.46
N ILE A 385 8.84 11.94 20.47
CA ILE A 385 9.66 12.18 21.68
C ILE A 385 10.00 13.67 21.79
N ALA A 386 10.59 14.23 20.73
CA ALA A 386 10.90 15.64 20.61
C ALA A 386 10.78 16.05 19.14
N LEU A 387 10.04 17.12 18.85
CA LEU A 387 9.71 17.51 17.47
C LEU A 387 10.95 17.89 16.64
N ASN A 388 12.01 18.33 17.30
CA ASN A 388 13.29 18.69 16.68
C ASN A 388 14.35 17.58 16.73
N HIS A 389 13.96 16.36 17.18
CA HIS A 389 14.89 15.23 17.19
C HIS A 389 15.01 14.66 15.79
N THR A 390 16.24 14.41 15.34
CA THR A 390 16.51 13.83 14.03
C THR A 390 15.95 12.41 13.95
N ALA A 391 15.07 12.19 13.00
CA ALA A 391 14.45 10.91 12.68
C ALA A 391 14.13 10.90 11.19
N GLY A 392 13.40 9.91 10.74
CA GLY A 392 12.95 9.77 9.36
C GLY A 392 13.58 8.58 8.66
N LEU A 393 13.15 8.36 7.43
CA LEU A 393 13.62 7.24 6.61
C LEU A 393 15.12 7.38 6.36
N SER A 394 15.88 6.31 6.60
CA SER A 394 17.35 6.32 6.45
C SER A 394 17.80 6.66 5.03
N LEU A 395 18.98 7.24 4.91
CA LEU A 395 19.58 7.59 3.62
C LEU A 395 19.64 6.40 2.65
N PRO A 396 20.13 5.20 3.04
CA PRO A 396 20.17 4.04 2.14
C PRO A 396 18.78 3.61 1.65
N GLN A 397 17.75 3.70 2.49
CA GLN A 397 16.39 3.40 2.09
C GLN A 397 15.86 4.41 1.08
N GLN A 398 16.14 5.70 1.26
CA GLN A 398 15.76 6.74 0.32
C GLN A 398 16.50 6.58 -1.02
N MET A 399 17.80 6.26 -1.01
CA MET A 399 18.55 5.98 -2.23
C MET A 399 17.97 4.77 -2.98
N GLN A 400 17.65 3.69 -2.27
CA GLN A 400 17.00 2.53 -2.91
C GLN A 400 15.63 2.90 -3.49
N MET A 401 14.87 3.77 -2.82
CA MET A 401 13.59 4.30 -3.32
C MET A 401 13.78 5.07 -4.64
N SER A 402 14.80 5.92 -4.72
CA SER A 402 15.19 6.64 -5.95
C SER A 402 15.45 5.68 -7.10
N LEU A 403 16.20 4.61 -6.86
CA LEU A 403 16.52 3.64 -7.90
C LEU A 403 15.32 2.80 -8.32
N PHE A 404 14.37 2.50 -7.43
CA PHE A 404 13.09 1.90 -7.81
C PHE A 404 12.27 2.84 -8.69
N ALA A 405 12.17 4.12 -8.33
CA ALA A 405 11.48 5.12 -9.11
C ALA A 405 12.13 5.29 -10.51
N ALA A 406 13.44 5.47 -10.56
CA ALA A 406 14.20 5.59 -11.81
C ALA A 406 14.04 4.36 -12.71
N PHE A 407 14.07 3.16 -12.15
CA PHE A 407 13.89 1.91 -12.91
C PHE A 407 12.55 1.88 -13.65
N ALA A 408 11.46 2.30 -13.00
CA ALA A 408 10.15 2.37 -13.64
C ALA A 408 10.03 3.53 -14.62
N LEU A 409 10.57 4.72 -14.31
CA LEU A 409 10.57 5.90 -15.19
C LEU A 409 11.31 5.68 -16.49
N LEU A 410 12.40 4.90 -16.45
CA LEU A 410 13.27 4.65 -17.60
C LEU A 410 12.82 3.45 -18.45
N ASP A 411 11.88 2.62 -17.96
CA ASP A 411 11.21 1.57 -18.73
C ASP A 411 10.11 2.16 -19.62
N LYS A 412 10.50 2.81 -20.71
CA LYS A 412 9.59 3.55 -21.60
C LYS A 412 8.52 2.67 -22.27
N GLU A 413 8.79 1.37 -22.39
CA GLU A 413 7.86 0.40 -22.95
C GLU A 413 6.94 -0.23 -21.88
N ASN A 414 7.11 0.14 -20.61
CA ASN A 414 6.41 -0.46 -19.47
C ASN A 414 6.57 -2.00 -19.39
N SER A 415 7.71 -2.53 -19.84
CA SER A 415 7.94 -3.97 -19.95
C SER A 415 7.84 -4.67 -18.60
N TYR A 416 8.38 -4.06 -17.54
CA TYR A 416 8.26 -4.58 -16.17
C TYR A 416 6.80 -4.58 -15.71
N LYS A 417 6.06 -3.49 -15.92
CA LYS A 417 4.65 -3.36 -15.55
C LYS A 417 3.79 -4.41 -16.24
N GLN A 418 3.94 -4.55 -17.56
CA GLN A 418 3.21 -5.55 -18.34
C GLN A 418 3.49 -6.97 -17.83
N LYS A 419 4.76 -7.26 -17.51
CA LYS A 419 5.14 -8.60 -17.00
C LYS A 419 4.55 -8.88 -15.62
N MET A 420 4.51 -7.90 -14.72
CA MET A 420 3.87 -8.05 -13.41
C MET A 420 2.37 -8.29 -13.52
N GLN A 421 1.69 -7.55 -14.40
CA GLN A 421 0.26 -7.75 -14.69
C GLN A 421 -0.01 -9.13 -15.31
N GLU A 422 0.84 -9.59 -16.23
CA GLU A 422 0.73 -10.93 -16.83
C GLU A 422 0.85 -12.03 -15.77
N ILE A 423 1.86 -11.94 -14.89
CA ILE A 423 2.06 -12.92 -13.80
C ILE A 423 0.82 -13.00 -12.91
N ILE A 424 0.29 -11.87 -12.49
CA ILE A 424 -0.91 -11.81 -11.64
C ILE A 424 -2.13 -12.40 -12.37
N ARG A 425 -2.35 -12.02 -13.63
CA ARG A 425 -3.48 -12.52 -14.43
C ARG A 425 -3.43 -14.03 -14.61
N ARG A 426 -2.26 -14.61 -14.91
CA ARG A 426 -2.08 -16.06 -15.05
C ARG A 426 -2.38 -16.79 -13.75
N ARG A 427 -1.92 -16.27 -12.62
CA ARG A 427 -2.18 -16.84 -11.29
C ARG A 427 -3.66 -16.75 -10.89
N LEU A 428 -4.30 -15.62 -11.20
CA LEU A 428 -5.73 -15.44 -11.02
C LEU A 428 -6.51 -16.47 -11.82
N GLN A 429 -6.20 -16.64 -13.11
CA GLN A 429 -6.84 -17.60 -13.98
C GLN A 429 -6.63 -19.03 -13.47
N ALA A 430 -5.38 -19.40 -13.13
CA ALA A 430 -5.06 -20.72 -12.60
C ALA A 430 -5.85 -21.05 -11.33
N LEU A 431 -6.06 -20.08 -10.44
CA LEU A 431 -6.89 -20.28 -9.25
C LEU A 431 -8.36 -20.47 -9.62
N TRP A 432 -8.93 -19.55 -10.39
CA TRP A 432 -10.37 -19.54 -10.66
C TRP A 432 -10.81 -20.72 -11.52
N ASP A 433 -10.06 -21.12 -12.54
CA ASP A 433 -10.39 -22.27 -13.40
C ASP A 433 -10.50 -23.58 -12.59
N ASN A 434 -9.82 -23.65 -11.45
CA ASN A 434 -9.79 -24.84 -10.61
C ASN A 434 -10.76 -24.78 -9.41
N THR A 435 -11.44 -23.66 -9.18
CA THR A 435 -12.53 -23.58 -8.19
C THR A 435 -13.84 -24.18 -8.70
N GLY A 436 -13.98 -24.36 -10.00
CA GLY A 436 -15.25 -24.62 -10.66
C GLY A 436 -16.17 -23.39 -10.78
N PHE A 437 -15.69 -22.23 -10.37
CA PHE A 437 -16.37 -20.94 -10.45
C PHE A 437 -15.98 -20.22 -11.75
N THR A 438 -16.87 -19.37 -12.27
CA THR A 438 -16.58 -18.60 -13.47
C THR A 438 -15.94 -17.26 -13.10
N LEU A 439 -14.72 -17.03 -13.57
CA LEU A 439 -14.12 -15.71 -13.51
C LEU A 439 -14.80 -14.81 -14.55
N VAL A 440 -15.44 -13.73 -14.08
CA VAL A 440 -16.02 -12.73 -14.97
C VAL A 440 -14.95 -11.70 -15.29
N GLU A 441 -14.72 -11.42 -16.57
CA GLU A 441 -13.80 -10.35 -16.98
C GLU A 441 -14.33 -9.00 -16.52
N ASP A 442 -13.45 -8.20 -15.90
CA ASP A 442 -13.76 -6.87 -15.40
C ASP A 442 -12.54 -5.96 -15.54
N PRO A 443 -12.63 -4.86 -16.29
CA PRO A 443 -11.51 -3.94 -16.52
C PRO A 443 -11.06 -3.20 -15.25
N LEU A 444 -11.89 -3.15 -14.22
CA LEU A 444 -11.56 -2.54 -12.94
C LEU A 444 -10.77 -3.47 -12.01
N ARG A 445 -10.71 -4.77 -12.34
CA ARG A 445 -9.95 -5.74 -11.55
C ARG A 445 -8.46 -5.61 -11.79
N VAL A 446 -7.73 -5.36 -10.72
CA VAL A 446 -6.25 -5.31 -10.70
C VAL A 446 -5.66 -6.68 -10.35
N GLY A 447 -6.28 -7.39 -9.43
CA GLY A 447 -6.02 -8.80 -9.18
C GLY A 447 -4.78 -9.10 -8.34
N TYR A 448 -4.20 -8.16 -7.59
CA TYR A 448 -3.12 -8.48 -6.64
C TYR A 448 -3.57 -9.45 -5.55
N TYR A 449 -4.82 -9.31 -5.14
CA TYR A 449 -5.57 -10.30 -4.37
C TYR A 449 -6.82 -10.71 -5.15
N THR A 450 -7.44 -11.79 -4.69
CA THR A 450 -8.80 -12.13 -5.08
C THR A 450 -9.60 -12.49 -3.84
N GLU A 451 -10.86 -12.07 -3.83
CA GLU A 451 -11.82 -12.41 -2.79
C GLU A 451 -12.91 -13.28 -3.38
N ILE A 452 -13.17 -14.41 -2.74
CA ILE A 452 -14.15 -15.40 -3.19
C ILE A 452 -15.22 -15.52 -2.10
N ASP A 453 -16.42 -15.01 -2.39
CA ASP A 453 -17.60 -15.18 -1.53
C ASP A 453 -18.20 -16.59 -1.75
N MET A 454 -18.04 -17.44 -0.76
CA MET A 454 -18.49 -18.83 -0.81
C MET A 454 -20.01 -18.95 -0.89
N LEU A 455 -20.76 -18.00 -0.30
CA LEU A 455 -22.23 -18.06 -0.33
C LEU A 455 -22.80 -17.70 -1.69
N VAL A 456 -22.16 -16.80 -2.43
CA VAL A 456 -22.53 -16.47 -3.82
C VAL A 456 -22.45 -17.75 -4.67
N TRP A 457 -21.38 -18.50 -4.53
CA TRP A 457 -21.18 -19.75 -5.29
C TRP A 457 -22.03 -20.90 -4.77
N ALA A 458 -22.19 -21.02 -3.45
CA ALA A 458 -23.11 -21.97 -2.83
C ALA A 458 -24.54 -21.77 -3.35
N LYS A 459 -25.01 -20.53 -3.44
CA LYS A 459 -26.32 -20.19 -3.99
C LYS A 459 -26.44 -20.57 -5.45
N LYS A 460 -25.42 -20.25 -6.26
CA LYS A 460 -25.41 -20.50 -7.71
C LYS A 460 -25.45 -22.02 -8.05
N PHE A 461 -24.70 -22.85 -7.31
CA PHE A 461 -24.59 -24.26 -7.60
C PHE A 461 -25.64 -25.14 -6.90
N TYR A 462 -26.09 -24.77 -5.71
CA TYR A 462 -26.93 -25.62 -4.86
C TYR A 462 -28.23 -24.94 -4.41
N GLY A 463 -28.40 -23.65 -4.69
CA GLY A 463 -29.60 -22.86 -4.38
C GLY A 463 -29.67 -22.34 -2.94
N GLU A 464 -30.71 -21.56 -2.66
CA GLU A 464 -30.91 -20.82 -1.41
C GLU A 464 -30.96 -21.73 -0.16
N LYS A 465 -31.63 -22.89 -0.28
CA LYS A 465 -31.75 -23.85 0.85
C LYS A 465 -30.41 -24.40 1.32
N PHE A 466 -29.42 -24.46 0.45
CA PHE A 466 -28.09 -24.86 0.82
C PHE A 466 -27.37 -23.72 1.57
N VAL A 467 -27.55 -22.49 1.14
CA VAL A 467 -27.02 -21.30 1.83
C VAL A 467 -27.59 -21.20 3.25
N GLU A 468 -28.90 -21.39 3.43
CA GLU A 468 -29.54 -21.42 4.75
C GLU A 468 -28.98 -22.53 5.64
N TYR A 469 -28.74 -23.72 5.07
CA TYR A 469 -28.11 -24.82 5.77
C TYR A 469 -26.70 -24.47 6.25
N LEU A 470 -25.86 -23.87 5.38
CA LEU A 470 -24.50 -23.44 5.73
C LEU A 470 -24.53 -22.46 6.91
N LYS A 471 -25.30 -21.38 6.80
CA LYS A 471 -25.43 -20.35 7.84
C LYS A 471 -25.94 -20.89 9.18
N LYS A 472 -26.85 -21.89 9.15
CA LYS A 472 -27.38 -22.51 10.35
C LYS A 472 -26.41 -23.49 11.01
N THR A 473 -25.63 -24.20 10.20
CA THR A 473 -24.84 -25.37 10.67
C THR A 473 -23.43 -24.98 11.07
N TYR A 474 -22.80 -24.04 10.34
CA TYR A 474 -21.40 -23.68 10.51
C TYR A 474 -21.23 -22.19 10.85
N SER A 475 -20.06 -21.83 11.37
CA SER A 475 -19.63 -20.43 11.45
C SER A 475 -18.91 -20.03 10.15
N PRO A 476 -18.83 -18.73 9.83
CA PRO A 476 -18.08 -18.23 8.66
C PRO A 476 -16.63 -18.69 8.64
N LEU A 477 -15.96 -18.72 9.81
CA LEU A 477 -14.57 -19.16 9.91
C LEU A 477 -14.34 -20.64 9.63
N ASN A 478 -15.39 -21.47 9.63
CA ASN A 478 -15.26 -22.90 9.40
C ASN A 478 -14.59 -23.21 8.06
N VAL A 479 -14.84 -22.37 7.02
CA VAL A 479 -14.22 -22.53 5.71
C VAL A 479 -12.69 -22.46 5.80
N VAL A 480 -12.14 -21.41 6.41
CA VAL A 480 -10.67 -21.22 6.50
C VAL A 480 -10.04 -22.27 7.43
N PHE A 481 -10.75 -22.72 8.47
CA PHE A 481 -10.30 -23.82 9.33
C PHE A 481 -10.24 -25.15 8.57
N ARG A 482 -11.28 -25.50 7.82
CA ARG A 482 -11.29 -26.72 7.00
C ARG A 482 -10.22 -26.69 5.91
N LEU A 483 -10.05 -25.55 5.21
CA LEU A 483 -8.96 -25.37 4.25
C LEU A 483 -7.59 -25.65 4.89
N ALA A 484 -7.33 -25.10 6.08
CA ALA A 484 -6.06 -25.31 6.78
C ALA A 484 -5.88 -26.78 7.23
N GLN A 485 -6.89 -27.37 7.88
CA GLN A 485 -6.81 -28.69 8.47
C GLN A 485 -6.85 -29.83 7.46
N GLU A 486 -7.67 -29.72 6.42
CA GLU A 486 -7.93 -30.82 5.49
C GLU A 486 -7.10 -30.73 4.20
N THR A 487 -6.68 -29.51 3.84
CA THR A 487 -5.98 -29.27 2.56
C THR A 487 -4.61 -28.61 2.74
N SER A 488 -4.22 -28.22 3.96
CA SER A 488 -2.98 -27.47 4.27
C SER A 488 -2.89 -26.12 3.54
N LEU A 489 -4.04 -25.50 3.26
CA LEU A 489 -4.15 -24.21 2.61
C LEU A 489 -4.43 -23.10 3.64
N VAL A 490 -3.62 -22.06 3.66
CA VAL A 490 -3.80 -20.89 4.53
C VAL A 490 -4.27 -19.70 3.70
N LEU A 491 -5.54 -19.34 3.84
CA LEU A 491 -6.19 -18.16 3.27
C LEU A 491 -6.67 -17.25 4.41
N LEU A 492 -7.00 -16.00 4.10
CA LEU A 492 -7.58 -15.09 5.11
C LEU A 492 -9.09 -15.00 4.96
N ASN A 493 -9.79 -14.87 6.08
CA ASN A 493 -11.22 -14.61 6.10
C ASN A 493 -11.51 -13.16 5.69
N GLY A 494 -12.45 -12.95 4.77
CA GLY A 494 -12.82 -11.61 4.28
C GLY A 494 -13.61 -10.78 5.29
N GLY A 495 -14.35 -11.41 6.20
CA GLY A 495 -15.08 -10.71 7.26
C GLY A 495 -14.20 -9.85 8.15
N GLY A 496 -12.92 -10.20 8.34
CA GLY A 496 -11.97 -9.38 9.09
C GLY A 496 -11.45 -8.15 8.33
N PHE A 497 -11.95 -7.89 7.13
CA PHE A 497 -11.70 -6.70 6.32
C PHE A 497 -13.00 -5.89 6.09
N ASP A 498 -14.03 -6.13 6.90
CA ASP A 498 -15.41 -5.64 6.69
C ASP A 498 -15.96 -6.00 5.29
N GLY A 499 -15.53 -7.15 4.78
CA GLY A 499 -16.08 -7.82 3.60
C GLY A 499 -17.13 -8.87 3.96
N PRO A 500 -17.62 -9.66 2.98
CA PRO A 500 -18.55 -10.74 3.25
C PRO A 500 -17.96 -11.76 4.25
N GLU A 501 -18.69 -12.09 5.29
CA GLU A 501 -18.23 -13.00 6.35
C GLU A 501 -17.78 -14.38 5.84
N TRP A 502 -18.46 -14.88 4.82
CA TRP A 502 -18.20 -16.18 4.20
C TRP A 502 -17.25 -16.10 3.00
N SER A 503 -16.45 -15.06 2.91
CA SER A 503 -15.46 -14.93 1.86
C SER A 503 -14.07 -15.34 2.32
N VAL A 504 -13.24 -15.71 1.34
CA VAL A 504 -11.82 -15.99 1.53
C VAL A 504 -10.99 -15.12 0.61
N ARG A 505 -9.93 -14.50 1.16
CA ARG A 505 -8.97 -13.72 0.43
C ARG A 505 -7.72 -14.55 0.13
N ALA A 506 -7.31 -14.62 -1.14
CA ALA A 506 -6.05 -15.18 -1.57
C ALA A 506 -5.15 -14.09 -2.16
N SER A 507 -3.87 -14.04 -1.75
CA SER A 507 -2.83 -13.26 -2.42
C SER A 507 -2.41 -13.97 -3.69
N LEU A 508 -2.33 -13.25 -4.81
CA LEU A 508 -1.85 -13.79 -6.10
C LEU A 508 -0.37 -13.45 -6.33
N ALA A 509 0.30 -12.88 -5.33
CA ALA A 509 1.65 -12.38 -5.46
C ALA A 509 2.74 -13.31 -4.91
N ASN A 510 2.42 -14.25 -4.02
CA ASN A 510 3.42 -14.85 -3.14
C ASN A 510 3.72 -16.35 -3.36
N LEU A 511 3.03 -16.99 -4.29
CA LEU A 511 3.17 -18.41 -4.64
C LEU A 511 3.42 -18.58 -6.14
N ASN A 512 3.79 -19.80 -6.56
CA ASN A 512 3.95 -20.12 -7.98
C ASN A 512 2.60 -20.40 -8.65
N GLU A 513 2.53 -20.34 -9.96
CA GLU A 513 1.30 -20.54 -10.72
C GLU A 513 0.64 -21.90 -10.44
N SER A 514 1.44 -22.97 -10.36
CA SER A 514 0.97 -24.32 -10.03
C SER A 514 0.30 -24.43 -8.65
N ASP A 515 0.72 -23.61 -7.71
CA ASP A 515 0.19 -23.61 -6.35
C ASP A 515 -1.26 -23.08 -6.34
N TYR A 516 -1.57 -22.13 -7.22
CA TYR A 516 -2.93 -21.56 -7.35
C TYR A 516 -3.92 -22.58 -7.95
N VAL A 517 -3.47 -23.50 -8.80
CA VAL A 517 -4.26 -24.66 -9.22
C VAL A 517 -4.67 -25.48 -7.99
N THR A 518 -3.72 -25.79 -7.11
CA THR A 518 -3.97 -26.58 -5.90
C THR A 518 -4.92 -25.85 -4.94
N ILE A 519 -4.77 -24.52 -4.81
CA ILE A 519 -5.66 -23.70 -3.97
C ILE A 519 -7.08 -23.72 -4.51
N GLY A 520 -7.27 -23.54 -5.83
CA GLY A 520 -8.58 -23.60 -6.48
C GLY A 520 -9.28 -24.95 -6.25
N GLN A 521 -8.55 -26.05 -6.45
CA GLN A 521 -9.05 -27.40 -6.19
C GLN A 521 -9.42 -27.62 -4.71
N GLY A 522 -8.63 -27.07 -3.78
CA GLY A 522 -8.93 -27.15 -2.35
C GLY A 522 -10.21 -26.42 -1.98
N ILE A 523 -10.43 -25.21 -2.51
CA ILE A 523 -11.66 -24.43 -2.30
C ILE A 523 -12.87 -25.20 -2.83
N LYS A 524 -12.77 -25.72 -4.07
CA LYS A 524 -13.83 -26.52 -4.68
C LYS A 524 -14.17 -27.73 -3.83
N ARG A 525 -13.15 -28.49 -3.40
CA ARG A 525 -13.32 -29.69 -2.57
C ARG A 525 -14.12 -29.39 -1.30
N ILE A 526 -13.76 -28.33 -0.55
CA ILE A 526 -14.46 -27.98 0.68
C ILE A 526 -15.94 -27.64 0.42
N LEU A 527 -16.22 -26.91 -0.67
CA LEU A 527 -17.62 -26.62 -1.04
C LEU A 527 -18.41 -27.89 -1.40
N ASP A 528 -17.79 -28.80 -2.16
CA ASP A 528 -18.40 -30.08 -2.53
C ASP A 528 -18.69 -30.95 -1.28
N GLU A 529 -17.76 -30.99 -0.31
CA GLU A 529 -17.94 -31.72 0.95
C GLU A 529 -19.10 -31.16 1.80
N TYR A 530 -19.25 -29.83 1.90
CA TYR A 530 -20.43 -29.23 2.52
C TYR A 530 -21.74 -29.63 1.82
N ALA A 531 -21.73 -29.73 0.50
CA ALA A 531 -22.90 -30.12 -0.27
C ALA A 531 -23.25 -31.61 -0.05
N GLU A 532 -22.26 -32.48 0.09
CA GLU A 532 -22.47 -33.88 0.43
C GLU A 532 -23.04 -34.05 1.85
N GLU A 533 -22.51 -33.35 2.83
CA GLU A 533 -23.01 -33.33 4.20
C GLU A 533 -24.48 -32.87 4.24
N TRP A 534 -24.81 -31.82 3.48
CA TRP A 534 -26.18 -31.32 3.38
C TRP A 534 -27.14 -32.35 2.77
N ARG A 535 -26.70 -33.08 1.73
CA ARG A 535 -27.53 -34.13 1.12
C ARG A 535 -27.81 -35.29 2.08
N LYS A 536 -26.77 -35.71 2.84
CA LYS A 536 -26.89 -36.78 3.85
C LYS A 536 -27.83 -36.39 5.00
N ASN A 537 -27.87 -35.13 5.39
CA ASN A 537 -28.75 -34.67 6.44
C ASN A 537 -30.20 -34.42 6.01
N ARG A 538 -30.52 -34.62 4.72
CA ARG A 538 -31.87 -34.54 4.16
C ARG A 538 -32.49 -35.90 3.92
N SER A 539 -31.66 -36.95 3.77
CA SER A 539 -32.09 -38.33 3.71
C SER A 539 -32.32 -38.91 5.10
#